data_22b322a6e949a92ee6a9f4f3cebe6c43
#
_entry.id   22b322a6e949a92ee6a9f4f3cebe6c43
#
_cell.length_a   1.000
_cell.length_b   1.000
_cell.length_c   1.000
_cell.angle_alpha   90.00
_cell.angle_beta   90.00
_cell.angle_gamma   90.00
#
_symmetry.space_group_name_H-M   'P 1'
#
loop_
_entity.id
_entity.type
_entity.pdbx_description
1 polymer ?
#
loop_
_entity_poly.entity_id
_entity_poly.type
_entity_poly.pdbx_seq_one_letter_code
_entity_poly.pdbx_strand_id
1 'polypeptide(L)'
;MIAGILLAGILAGTLTGCKNTDVSKKETEKPVITLGSDSYPPYNYLNEDGIPTGIDVELATEAFRRMGYQVDVVQINWEKKKELVESGEIDCIMGCFSMEGRLDDYRWAGPYIAS
;
A
#
# COMPACT_ATOMS: atom_id res chain seq x y z
N MET A 1 65.33 -6.83 49.82
CA MET A 1 64.99 -8.22 49.75
C MET A 1 63.49 -8.38 49.80
N ILE A 2 62.95 -9.10 48.96
CA ILE A 2 61.64 -9.54 48.90
C ILE A 2 60.71 -8.68 48.12
N ALA A 3 60.59 -9.14 46.95
CA ALA A 3 59.59 -8.77 45.98
C ALA A 3 58.19 -9.16 46.45
N GLY A 4 57.33 -8.19 46.57
CA GLY A 4 55.91 -8.44 46.67
C GLY A 4 55.33 -8.52 45.27
N ILE A 5 54.95 -9.67 44.89
CA ILE A 5 54.22 -9.85 43.64
C ILE A 5 52.75 -9.56 43.92
N LEU A 6 52.30 -8.48 43.40
CA LEU A 6 50.89 -8.15 43.39
C LEU A 6 50.27 -8.65 42.10
N LEU A 7 49.58 -9.73 42.21
CA LEU A 7 48.78 -10.27 41.13
C LEU A 7 47.52 -9.46 41.02
N ALA A 8 47.50 -8.54 40.13
CA ALA A 8 46.30 -7.84 39.79
C ALA A 8 45.39 -8.76 38.96
N GLY A 9 44.38 -9.28 39.57
CA GLY A 9 43.32 -10.00 38.87
C GLY A 9 42.56 -9.05 37.97
N ILE A 10 42.76 -9.23 36.69
CA ILE A 10 41.90 -8.56 35.73
C ILE A 10 40.60 -9.32 35.67
N LEU A 11 39.61 -8.78 36.33
CA LEU A 11 38.26 -9.19 36.09
C LEU A 11 37.87 -8.62 34.74
N ALA A 12 37.99 -9.42 33.72
CA ALA A 12 37.34 -9.16 32.44
C ALA A 12 35.85 -9.28 32.62
N GLY A 13 35.24 -8.20 32.97
CA GLY A 13 33.81 -8.08 32.86
C GLY A 13 33.41 -8.21 31.38
N THR A 14 32.99 -9.39 31.02
CA THR A 14 32.30 -9.55 29.77
C THR A 14 30.98 -8.84 29.90
N LEU A 15 30.95 -7.58 29.54
CA LEU A 15 29.73 -6.92 29.17
C LEU A 15 29.19 -7.60 27.92
N THR A 16 28.47 -8.64 28.12
CA THR A 16 27.51 -9.07 27.13
C THR A 16 26.50 -7.95 27.06
N GLY A 17 26.83 -6.96 26.24
CA GLY A 17 25.83 -6.02 25.78
C GLY A 17 24.76 -6.85 25.13
N CYS A 18 23.62 -6.98 25.77
CA CYS A 18 22.43 -7.26 25.06
C CYS A 18 22.34 -6.17 23.99
N LYS A 19 22.76 -6.50 22.78
CA LYS A 19 22.22 -5.81 21.64
C LYS A 19 20.74 -6.08 21.72
N ASN A 20 20.01 -5.17 22.34
CA ASN A 20 18.71 -4.87 21.86
C ASN A 20 18.92 -4.49 20.41
N THR A 21 18.92 -5.46 19.57
CA THR A 21 18.44 -5.24 18.24
C THR A 21 17.02 -4.80 18.48
N ASP A 22 16.82 -3.51 18.64
CA ASP A 22 15.65 -2.91 18.10
C ASP A 22 15.62 -3.38 16.65
N VAL A 23 15.02 -4.53 16.48
CA VAL A 23 14.29 -4.80 15.28
C VAL A 23 13.17 -3.77 15.36
N SER A 24 13.49 -2.52 15.05
CA SER A 24 12.51 -1.67 14.45
C SER A 24 12.00 -2.57 13.35
N LYS A 25 10.82 -3.11 13.56
CA LYS A 25 10.03 -3.62 12.47
C LYS A 25 10.11 -2.49 11.47
N LYS A 26 10.99 -2.63 10.51
CA LYS A 26 10.89 -1.94 9.26
C LYS A 26 9.52 -2.39 8.84
N GLU A 27 8.52 -1.57 9.14
CA GLU A 27 7.18 -1.75 8.64
C GLU A 27 7.42 -1.88 7.15
N THR A 28 7.34 -3.08 6.66
CA THR A 28 7.60 -3.37 5.25
C THR A 28 6.56 -2.52 4.55
N GLU A 29 7.00 -1.45 3.90
CA GLU A 29 6.11 -0.59 3.15
C GLU A 29 5.28 -1.48 2.25
N LYS A 30 3.96 -1.43 2.45
CA LYS A 30 3.05 -2.23 1.66
C LYS A 30 3.14 -1.75 0.22
N PRO A 31 3.17 -2.65 -0.75
CA PRO A 31 3.13 -2.25 -2.14
C PRO A 31 1.88 -1.43 -2.43
N VAL A 32 1.99 -0.46 -3.31
CA VAL A 32 0.94 0.49 -3.67
C VAL A 32 0.29 0.06 -4.97
N ILE A 33 -1.03 -0.02 -4.98
CA ILE A 33 -1.86 -0.17 -6.17
C ILE A 33 -2.29 1.21 -6.64
N THR A 34 -1.98 1.55 -7.86
CA THR A 34 -2.47 2.77 -8.50
C THR A 34 -3.80 2.49 -9.20
N LEU A 35 -4.85 3.06 -8.66
CA LEU A 35 -6.22 2.88 -9.14
C LEU A 35 -6.68 4.14 -9.86
N GLY A 36 -6.95 4.01 -11.15
CA GLY A 36 -7.48 5.10 -11.96
C GLY A 36 -9.00 5.19 -11.88
N SER A 37 -9.52 6.38 -11.65
CA SER A 37 -10.95 6.65 -11.67
C SER A 37 -11.27 8.00 -12.32
N ASP A 38 -12.51 8.17 -12.68
CA ASP A 38 -13.10 9.43 -13.10
C ASP A 38 -13.90 10.02 -11.93
N SER A 39 -14.43 11.21 -12.09
CA SER A 39 -15.30 11.81 -11.08
C SER A 39 -16.75 11.38 -11.28
N TYR A 40 -17.28 10.63 -10.34
CA TYR A 40 -18.66 10.16 -10.34
C TYR A 40 -19.24 10.09 -8.92
N PRO A 41 -19.62 11.23 -8.33
CA PRO A 41 -20.23 11.23 -7.00
C PRO A 41 -21.55 10.43 -6.95
N PRO A 42 -21.86 9.72 -5.88
CA PRO A 42 -21.12 9.58 -4.62
C PRO A 42 -20.10 8.43 -4.60
N TYR A 43 -19.82 7.82 -5.75
CA TYR A 43 -18.98 6.62 -5.84
C TYR A 43 -17.50 6.92 -5.77
N ASN A 44 -17.04 7.85 -6.59
CA ASN A 44 -15.65 8.29 -6.62
C ASN A 44 -15.57 9.75 -7.06
N TYR A 45 -14.89 10.56 -6.28
CA TYR A 45 -14.71 11.99 -6.53
C TYR A 45 -13.62 12.54 -5.61
N LEU A 46 -13.16 13.73 -5.90
CA LEU A 46 -12.30 14.48 -4.97
C LEU A 46 -13.17 15.36 -4.09
N ASN A 47 -12.90 15.33 -2.77
CA ASN A 47 -13.55 16.25 -1.85
C ASN A 47 -12.97 17.68 -1.99
N GLU A 48 -13.45 18.60 -1.16
CA GLU A 48 -13.00 20.01 -1.17
C GLU A 48 -11.51 20.17 -0.93
N ASP A 49 -10.88 19.22 -0.23
CA ASP A 49 -9.44 19.20 0.05
C ASP A 49 -8.64 18.48 -1.06
N GLY A 50 -9.29 18.04 -2.12
CA GLY A 50 -8.66 17.30 -3.20
C GLY A 50 -8.34 15.84 -2.86
N ILE A 51 -8.96 15.29 -1.83
CA ILE A 51 -8.74 13.92 -1.36
C ILE A 51 -9.75 12.98 -2.04
N PRO A 52 -9.30 11.87 -2.63
CA PRO A 52 -10.18 10.86 -3.19
C PRO A 52 -11.16 10.33 -2.14
N THR A 53 -12.44 10.34 -2.46
CA THR A 53 -13.54 10.06 -1.56
C THR A 53 -14.66 9.31 -2.31
N GLY A 54 -15.48 8.62 -1.57
CA GLY A 54 -16.68 7.97 -2.08
C GLY A 54 -16.73 6.47 -1.82
N ILE A 55 -17.83 5.85 -2.19
CA ILE A 55 -18.15 4.44 -1.92
C ILE A 55 -17.07 3.53 -2.54
N ASP A 56 -16.71 3.78 -3.80
CA ASP A 56 -15.73 2.98 -4.52
C ASP A 56 -14.34 3.12 -3.92
N VAL A 57 -13.97 4.33 -3.50
CA VAL A 57 -12.66 4.59 -2.87
C VAL A 57 -12.53 3.85 -1.56
N GLU A 58 -13.57 3.90 -0.71
CA GLU A 58 -13.59 3.19 0.57
C GLU A 58 -13.55 1.68 0.37
N LEU A 59 -14.34 1.16 -0.57
CA LEU A 59 -14.40 -0.27 -0.88
C LEU A 59 -13.04 -0.78 -1.38
N ALA A 60 -12.46 -0.09 -2.35
CA ALA A 60 -11.15 -0.47 -2.90
C ALA A 60 -10.05 -0.39 -1.85
N THR A 61 -10.03 0.67 -1.07
CA THR A 61 -9.03 0.87 -0.01
C THR A 61 -9.09 -0.28 1.00
N GLU A 62 -10.27 -0.64 1.47
CA GLU A 62 -10.44 -1.74 2.42
C GLU A 62 -10.13 -3.11 1.81
N ALA A 63 -10.57 -3.38 0.60
CA ALA A 63 -10.32 -4.64 -0.08
C ALA A 63 -8.81 -4.87 -0.28
N PHE A 64 -8.11 -3.89 -0.81
CA PHE A 64 -6.67 -3.98 -1.02
C PHE A 64 -5.88 -4.01 0.28
N ARG A 65 -6.31 -3.27 1.30
CA ARG A 65 -5.72 -3.33 2.63
C ARG A 65 -5.73 -4.75 3.20
N ARG A 66 -6.83 -5.46 3.06
CA ARG A 66 -6.96 -6.87 3.49
C ARG A 66 -6.03 -7.81 2.74
N MET A 67 -5.68 -7.47 1.51
CA MET A 67 -4.71 -8.22 0.70
C MET A 67 -3.26 -7.80 0.93
N GLY A 68 -3.00 -6.83 1.80
CA GLY A 68 -1.66 -6.35 2.12
C GLY A 68 -1.15 -5.22 1.24
N TYR A 69 -2.02 -4.50 0.54
CA TYR A 69 -1.68 -3.38 -0.33
C TYR A 69 -2.17 -2.04 0.24
N GLN A 70 -1.53 -0.98 -0.19
CA GLN A 70 -2.07 0.38 -0.15
C GLN A 70 -2.68 0.72 -1.50
N VAL A 71 -3.59 1.68 -1.51
CA VAL A 71 -4.21 2.16 -2.74
C VAL A 71 -3.94 3.66 -2.88
N ASP A 72 -3.46 4.03 -4.05
CA ASP A 72 -3.39 5.41 -4.50
C ASP A 72 -4.44 5.61 -5.60
N VAL A 73 -5.47 6.38 -5.30
CA VAL A 73 -6.54 6.67 -6.25
C VAL A 73 -6.20 7.93 -7.02
N VAL A 74 -6.07 7.81 -8.32
CA VAL A 74 -5.71 8.90 -9.21
C VAL A 74 -6.83 9.22 -10.19
N GLN A 75 -7.04 10.51 -10.44
CA GLN A 75 -7.94 10.96 -11.48
C GLN A 75 -7.27 10.77 -12.85
N ILE A 76 -7.97 10.14 -13.77
CA ILE A 76 -7.46 9.89 -15.11
C ILE A 76 -8.37 10.49 -16.18
N ASN A 77 -7.83 10.65 -17.38
CA ASN A 77 -8.67 10.83 -18.55
C ASN A 77 -9.34 9.49 -18.87
N TRP A 78 -10.66 9.42 -18.65
CA TRP A 78 -11.42 8.19 -18.79
C TRP A 78 -11.35 7.55 -20.17
N GLU A 79 -11.21 8.37 -21.22
CA GLU A 79 -11.05 7.88 -22.58
C GLU A 79 -9.76 7.07 -22.79
N LYS A 80 -8.75 7.32 -21.94
CA LYS A 80 -7.45 6.65 -21.98
C LYS A 80 -7.33 5.47 -21.02
N LYS A 81 -8.38 5.11 -20.32
CA LYS A 81 -8.35 4.09 -19.24
C LYS A 81 -7.72 2.77 -19.69
N LYS A 82 -8.06 2.28 -20.86
CA LYS A 82 -7.52 1.02 -21.39
C LYS A 82 -6.03 1.11 -21.68
N GLU A 83 -5.62 2.18 -22.35
CA GLU A 83 -4.21 2.46 -22.65
C GLU A 83 -3.36 2.57 -21.37
N LEU A 84 -3.88 3.26 -20.36
CA LEU A 84 -3.19 3.46 -19.09
C LEU A 84 -2.99 2.14 -18.32
N VAL A 85 -3.96 1.24 -18.34
CA VAL A 85 -3.82 -0.09 -17.75
C VAL A 85 -2.86 -0.96 -18.57
N GLU A 86 -2.97 -0.96 -19.88
CA GLU A 86 -2.11 -1.76 -20.78
C GLU A 86 -0.64 -1.34 -20.67
N SER A 87 -0.37 -0.05 -20.52
CA SER A 87 0.99 0.47 -20.35
C SER A 87 1.59 0.25 -18.95
N GLY A 88 0.75 -0.09 -17.97
CA GLY A 88 1.18 -0.22 -16.58
C GLY A 88 1.33 1.12 -15.85
N GLU A 89 0.89 2.22 -16.43
CA GLU A 89 0.88 3.53 -15.77
C GLU A 89 -0.08 3.55 -14.58
N ILE A 90 -1.21 2.84 -14.70
CA ILE A 90 -2.09 2.48 -13.61
C ILE A 90 -2.26 0.96 -13.54
N ASP A 91 -2.56 0.43 -12.37
CA ASP A 91 -2.72 -1.01 -12.15
C ASP A 91 -4.13 -1.50 -12.44
N CYS A 92 -5.12 -0.69 -12.12
CA CYS A 92 -6.53 -1.03 -12.32
C CYS A 92 -7.39 0.23 -12.42
N ILE A 93 -8.64 0.03 -12.81
CA ILE A 93 -9.66 1.07 -12.86
C ILE A 93 -10.86 0.66 -12.02
N MET A 94 -11.52 1.66 -11.44
CA MET A 94 -12.77 1.52 -10.71
C MET A 94 -13.58 2.80 -10.84
N GLY A 95 -14.88 2.71 -10.87
CA GLY A 95 -15.68 3.91 -11.01
C GLY A 95 -17.10 3.58 -11.44
N CYS A 96 -17.73 2.61 -10.78
CA CYS A 96 -19.10 2.18 -11.14
C CYS A 96 -19.21 1.76 -12.62
N PHE A 97 -18.17 1.11 -13.12
CA PHE A 97 -17.98 0.79 -14.53
C PHE A 97 -18.70 -0.51 -14.89
N SER A 98 -19.68 -0.41 -15.79
CA SER A 98 -20.48 -1.56 -16.19
C SER A 98 -19.66 -2.63 -16.94
N MET A 99 -19.88 -3.88 -16.57
CA MET A 99 -19.32 -5.05 -17.27
C MET A 99 -20.04 -5.34 -18.59
N GLU A 100 -21.27 -4.84 -18.76
CA GLU A 100 -22.10 -5.14 -19.90
C GLU A 100 -21.44 -4.70 -21.21
N GLY A 101 -21.34 -5.63 -22.15
CA GLY A 101 -20.71 -5.39 -23.46
C GLY A 101 -19.19 -5.26 -23.44
N ARG A 102 -18.52 -5.50 -22.29
CA ARG A 102 -17.07 -5.29 -22.11
C ARG A 102 -16.34 -6.47 -21.46
N LEU A 103 -16.99 -7.63 -21.39
CA LEU A 103 -16.43 -8.78 -20.68
C LEU A 103 -15.06 -9.22 -21.21
N ASP A 104 -14.83 -9.09 -22.50
CA ASP A 104 -13.60 -9.48 -23.16
C ASP A 104 -12.51 -8.38 -23.15
N ASP A 105 -12.88 -7.15 -22.80
CA ASP A 105 -11.95 -6.00 -22.82
C ASP A 105 -11.07 -5.91 -21.57
N TYR A 106 -11.53 -6.47 -20.46
CA TYR A 106 -10.87 -6.33 -19.16
C TYR A 106 -10.89 -7.64 -18.39
N ARG A 107 -9.97 -7.76 -17.45
CA ARG A 107 -10.07 -8.76 -16.38
C ARG A 107 -10.89 -8.15 -15.24
N TRP A 108 -11.99 -8.77 -14.90
CA TRP A 108 -12.95 -8.24 -13.95
C TRP A 108 -12.83 -8.86 -12.56
N ALA A 109 -13.05 -8.03 -11.54
CA ALA A 109 -13.34 -8.44 -10.18
C ALA A 109 -14.69 -7.80 -9.78
N GLY A 110 -15.66 -8.62 -9.42
CA GLY A 110 -17.02 -8.15 -9.14
C GLY A 110 -18.06 -8.89 -9.99
N PRO A 111 -19.29 -8.36 -10.12
CA PRO A 111 -19.72 -7.02 -9.72
C PRO A 111 -19.83 -6.84 -8.20
N TYR A 112 -19.66 -5.63 -7.72
CA TYR A 112 -19.80 -5.27 -6.32
C TYR A 112 -21.06 -4.45 -6.03
N ILE A 113 -21.69 -3.93 -7.08
CA ILE A 113 -22.98 -3.24 -7.05
C ILE A 113 -23.81 -3.75 -8.23
N ALA A 114 -25.08 -4.01 -8.00
CA ALA A 114 -26.03 -4.32 -9.06
C ALA A 114 -26.38 -3.03 -9.84
N SER A 115 -26.36 -3.12 -11.16
CA SER A 115 -26.81 -2.05 -12.07
C SER A 115 -28.20 -2.32 -12.61
#